data_604b421f8e5f20f1af72f817719b5db6
#
_entry.id   604b421f8e5f20f1af72f817719b5db6
#
_cell.length_a   1.000
_cell.length_b   1.000
_cell.length_c   1.000
_cell.angle_alpha   90.00
_cell.angle_beta   90.00
_cell.angle_gamma   90.00
#
_symmetry.space_group_name_H-M   'P 1'
#
loop_
_entity.id
_entity.type
_entity.pdbx_description
1 polymer ?
#
loop_
_entity_poly.entity_id
_entity_poly.type
_entity_poly.pdbx_seq_one_letter_code
_entity_poly.pdbx_strand_id
1 'polypeptide(L)'
;MHGEDYTLDPHLTELGQEQAEQSSKSLNKSDFEELWVSDLIRARETLIPFEKNLNFNTTHVFSWLREMQDEKEKALFGKSKEEIEEFFTRRNSRPLDEWVSNYHGEYIIKYRDHIVQNLEKELSSRGINVVDKKIEKVFSIDNSDNRKILIISHAGTMSVLLSYFLDIPLFPWTWRRFLPVHCAHTSLRSAKIEGGYIYRMKKFNDTSFYSKGELLTY
;
A
#
# COMPACT_ATOMS: atom_id res chain seq x y z
N MET A 1 -2.12 -7.60 -14.53
CA MET A 1 -1.57 -6.53 -15.38
C MET A 1 -0.43 -7.11 -16.22
N HIS A 2 -0.73 -7.90 -17.24
CA HIS A 2 0.28 -8.45 -18.15
C HIS A 2 -0.38 -8.53 -19.52
N GLY A 3 -0.50 -7.36 -20.17
CA GLY A 3 -0.88 -7.27 -21.56
C GLY A 3 0.37 -7.09 -22.43
N GLU A 4 0.20 -7.09 -23.72
CA GLU A 4 1.29 -6.92 -24.70
C GLU A 4 2.09 -5.62 -24.53
N ASP A 5 1.57 -4.64 -23.77
CA ASP A 5 2.20 -3.36 -23.44
C ASP A 5 2.52 -3.25 -21.95
N TYR A 6 3.62 -3.89 -21.50
CA TYR A 6 4.15 -3.68 -20.15
C TYR A 6 4.65 -2.25 -20.01
N THR A 7 4.01 -1.46 -19.15
CA THR A 7 4.42 -0.10 -18.79
C THR A 7 4.54 0.03 -17.27
N LEU A 8 5.39 0.95 -16.81
CA LEU A 8 5.55 1.20 -15.36
C LEU A 8 4.32 1.90 -14.74
N ASP A 9 3.50 2.54 -15.55
CA ASP A 9 2.29 3.21 -15.10
C ASP A 9 1.12 2.97 -16.07
N PRO A 10 0.60 1.73 -16.12
CA PRO A 10 -0.53 1.39 -16.99
C PRO A 10 -1.85 1.96 -16.46
N HIS A 11 -2.80 2.15 -17.36
CA HIS A 11 -4.21 2.36 -17.02
C HIS A 11 -4.83 1.13 -16.36
N LEU A 12 -5.95 1.32 -15.67
CA LEU A 12 -6.76 0.20 -15.19
C LEU A 12 -7.36 -0.55 -16.40
N THR A 13 -7.37 -1.89 -16.29
CA THR A 13 -8.20 -2.72 -17.17
C THR A 13 -9.67 -2.55 -16.80
N GLU A 14 -10.60 -3.02 -17.66
CA GLU A 14 -12.04 -3.06 -17.35
C GLU A 14 -12.30 -3.79 -16.03
N LEU A 15 -11.61 -4.92 -15.79
CA LEU A 15 -11.67 -5.64 -14.52
C LEU A 15 -11.19 -4.79 -13.33
N GLY A 16 -10.08 -4.04 -13.51
CA GLY A 16 -9.57 -3.13 -12.47
C GLY A 16 -10.55 -2.00 -12.14
N GLN A 17 -11.25 -1.46 -13.14
CA GLN A 17 -12.29 -0.46 -12.94
C GLN A 17 -13.50 -1.04 -12.17
N GLU A 18 -13.93 -2.27 -12.51
CA GLU A 18 -14.99 -2.97 -11.76
C GLU A 18 -14.58 -3.24 -10.31
N GLN A 19 -13.34 -3.70 -10.08
CA GLN A 19 -12.79 -3.89 -8.74
C GLN A 19 -12.82 -2.59 -7.92
N ALA A 20 -12.39 -1.47 -8.49
CA ALA A 20 -12.41 -0.17 -7.83
C ALA A 20 -13.84 0.29 -7.49
N GLU A 21 -14.79 0.10 -8.40
CA GLU A 21 -16.20 0.46 -8.19
C GLU A 21 -16.82 -0.37 -7.06
N GLN A 22 -16.62 -1.70 -7.04
CA GLN A 22 -17.15 -2.56 -5.97
C GLN A 22 -16.49 -2.27 -4.61
N SER A 23 -15.18 -2.04 -4.62
CA SER A 23 -14.43 -1.68 -3.43
C SER A 23 -14.95 -0.38 -2.81
N SER A 24 -15.15 0.66 -3.61
CA SER A 24 -15.65 1.95 -3.13
C SER A 24 -17.05 1.86 -2.54
N LYS A 25 -17.95 1.08 -3.15
CA LYS A 25 -19.34 0.87 -2.67
C LYS A 25 -19.41 0.08 -1.36
N SER A 26 -18.42 -0.75 -1.08
CA SER A 26 -18.39 -1.57 0.14
C SER A 26 -18.00 -0.78 1.39
N LEU A 27 -17.33 0.34 1.22
CA LEU A 27 -17.07 1.26 2.31
C LEU A 27 -18.37 2.04 2.58
N ASN A 28 -18.94 1.83 3.75
CA ASN A 28 -20.08 2.65 4.19
C ASN A 28 -19.71 4.13 4.02
N LYS A 29 -20.71 4.99 3.77
CA LYS A 29 -20.55 6.46 3.75
C LYS A 29 -20.04 7.02 5.11
N SER A 30 -19.21 6.23 5.79
CA SER A 30 -18.52 6.66 6.99
C SER A 30 -17.50 7.67 6.57
N ASP A 31 -17.59 8.81 7.17
CA ASP A 31 -16.76 9.95 6.95
C ASP A 31 -15.29 9.57 7.10
N PHE A 32 -14.54 9.69 6.00
CA PHE A 32 -13.10 9.76 6.03
C PHE A 32 -12.73 11.24 6.02
N GLU A 33 -11.83 11.65 6.89
CA GLU A 33 -11.36 13.03 6.89
C GLU A 33 -10.45 13.32 5.71
N GLU A 34 -9.63 12.32 5.36
CA GLU A 34 -8.65 12.47 4.30
C GLU A 34 -8.60 11.24 3.41
N LEU A 35 -8.34 11.48 2.14
CA LEU A 35 -7.96 10.47 1.17
C LEU A 35 -6.54 10.78 0.69
N TRP A 36 -5.64 9.80 0.79
CA TRP A 36 -4.29 9.86 0.27
C TRP A 36 -4.17 8.92 -0.92
N VAL A 37 -3.65 9.41 -2.02
CA VAL A 37 -3.54 8.62 -3.25
C VAL A 37 -2.17 8.78 -3.89
N SER A 38 -1.65 7.68 -4.42
CA SER A 38 -0.50 7.70 -5.31
C SER A 38 -0.81 8.51 -6.57
N ASP A 39 0.16 9.23 -7.10
CA ASP A 39 0.01 10.00 -8.32
C ASP A 39 0.10 9.15 -9.61
N LEU A 40 0.35 7.83 -9.50
CA LEU A 40 0.32 6.93 -10.66
C LEU A 40 -1.09 6.83 -11.25
N ILE A 41 -1.16 6.72 -12.58
CA ILE A 41 -2.42 6.75 -13.35
C ILE A 41 -3.43 5.74 -12.80
N ARG A 42 -3.03 4.48 -12.62
CA ARG A 42 -3.90 3.41 -12.11
C ARG A 42 -4.48 3.69 -10.71
N ALA A 43 -3.71 4.34 -9.84
CA ALA A 43 -4.19 4.72 -8.50
C ALA A 43 -5.18 5.89 -8.59
N ARG A 44 -4.92 6.85 -9.48
CA ARG A 44 -5.84 7.96 -9.72
C ARG A 44 -7.14 7.51 -10.38
N GLU A 45 -7.09 6.55 -11.28
CA GLU A 45 -8.29 5.94 -11.85
C GLU A 45 -9.08 5.14 -10.81
N THR A 46 -8.38 4.44 -9.90
CA THR A 46 -9.01 3.79 -8.74
C THR A 46 -9.71 4.81 -7.83
N LEU A 47 -9.16 6.02 -7.68
CA LEU A 47 -9.74 7.08 -6.85
C LEU A 47 -11.14 7.50 -7.34
N ILE A 48 -11.40 7.54 -8.65
CA ILE A 48 -12.62 8.09 -9.23
C ILE A 48 -13.91 7.55 -8.59
N PRO A 49 -14.14 6.23 -8.48
CA PRO A 49 -15.33 5.71 -7.82
C PRO A 49 -15.38 5.99 -6.31
N PHE A 50 -14.23 6.14 -5.65
CA PHE A 50 -14.19 6.49 -4.23
C PHE A 50 -14.65 7.92 -4.00
N GLU A 51 -14.21 8.88 -4.80
CA GLU A 51 -14.68 10.28 -4.72
C GLU A 51 -16.17 10.41 -5.03
N LYS A 52 -16.69 9.56 -5.91
CA LYS A 52 -18.13 9.52 -6.24
C LYS A 52 -18.98 8.94 -5.11
N ASN A 53 -18.51 7.92 -4.44
CA ASN A 53 -19.31 7.11 -3.51
C ASN A 53 -19.11 7.51 -2.03
N LEU A 54 -18.02 8.19 -1.69
CA LEU A 54 -17.65 8.56 -0.33
C LEU A 54 -17.48 10.07 -0.19
N ASN A 55 -17.56 10.56 1.05
CA ASN A 55 -17.27 11.95 1.39
C ASN A 55 -15.89 12.04 2.02
N PHE A 56 -15.08 12.98 1.53
CA PHE A 56 -13.79 13.34 2.10
C PHE A 56 -13.73 14.85 2.34
N ASN A 57 -13.07 15.26 3.41
CA ASN A 57 -12.80 16.68 3.62
C ASN A 57 -11.68 17.15 2.69
N THR A 58 -10.69 16.28 2.45
CA THR A 58 -9.53 16.62 1.63
C THR A 58 -8.98 15.37 0.92
N THR A 59 -8.60 15.52 -0.35
CA THR A 59 -7.84 14.52 -1.12
C THR A 59 -6.42 15.03 -1.33
N HIS A 60 -5.44 14.21 -0.98
CA HIS A 60 -4.01 14.48 -1.19
C HIS A 60 -3.40 13.51 -2.19
N VAL A 61 -2.72 14.04 -3.19
CA VAL A 61 -1.97 13.25 -4.18
C VAL A 61 -0.51 13.26 -3.79
N PHE A 62 0.04 12.09 -3.49
CA PHE A 62 1.41 11.95 -3.00
C PHE A 62 2.27 11.08 -3.92
N SER A 63 3.36 11.63 -4.43
CA SER A 63 4.33 10.87 -5.23
C SER A 63 5.11 9.83 -4.42
N TRP A 64 5.24 10.02 -3.12
CA TRP A 64 5.90 9.05 -2.23
C TRP A 64 5.06 7.79 -1.98
N LEU A 65 3.77 7.79 -2.36
CA LEU A 65 2.91 6.60 -2.34
C LEU A 65 3.03 5.73 -3.60
N ARG A 66 3.90 6.07 -4.56
CA ARG A 66 4.13 5.27 -5.77
C ARG A 66 4.58 3.86 -5.43
N GLU A 67 4.28 2.93 -6.35
CA GLU A 67 4.89 1.61 -6.32
C GLU A 67 6.39 1.70 -6.55
N MET A 68 7.10 0.75 -5.98
CA MET A 68 8.52 0.58 -6.26
C MET A 68 8.73 0.38 -7.77
N GLN A 69 9.51 1.24 -8.39
CA GLN A 69 9.85 1.17 -9.80
C GLN A 69 11.33 0.82 -9.94
N ASP A 70 11.64 -0.45 -10.16
CA ASP A 70 13.02 -0.88 -10.41
C ASP A 70 13.40 -0.56 -11.86
N GLU A 71 14.52 0.14 -12.06
CA GLU A 71 15.08 0.41 -13.38
C GLU A 71 15.27 -0.87 -14.23
N LYS A 72 15.52 -2.01 -13.58
CA LYS A 72 15.65 -3.30 -14.25
C LYS A 72 14.32 -3.82 -14.82
N GLU A 73 13.20 -3.35 -14.32
CA GLU A 73 11.88 -3.69 -14.89
C GLU A 73 11.67 -3.03 -16.25
N LYS A 74 12.41 -1.98 -16.58
CA LYS A 74 12.42 -1.41 -17.93
C LYS A 74 12.91 -2.42 -18.99
N ALA A 75 13.72 -3.39 -18.60
CA ALA A 75 14.14 -4.46 -19.49
C ALA A 75 13.01 -5.45 -19.86
N LEU A 76 11.85 -5.32 -19.18
CA LEU A 76 10.66 -6.13 -19.48
C LEU A 76 9.76 -5.50 -20.56
N PHE A 77 10.05 -4.28 -20.98
CA PHE A 77 9.29 -3.64 -22.06
C PHE A 77 9.40 -4.45 -23.35
N GLY A 78 8.24 -4.75 -23.96
CA GLY A 78 8.16 -5.56 -25.16
C GLY A 78 8.45 -7.06 -24.98
N LYS A 79 8.55 -7.54 -23.73
CA LYS A 79 8.69 -8.95 -23.42
C LYS A 79 7.35 -9.68 -23.40
N SER A 80 7.36 -10.98 -23.74
CA SER A 80 6.17 -11.80 -23.64
C SER A 80 5.73 -12.00 -22.19
N LYS A 81 4.47 -12.38 -22.00
CA LYS A 81 3.92 -12.69 -20.67
C LYS A 81 4.75 -13.74 -19.94
N GLU A 82 5.17 -14.78 -20.65
CA GLU A 82 5.98 -15.87 -20.12
C GLU A 82 7.35 -15.39 -19.64
N GLU A 83 8.03 -14.54 -20.43
CA GLU A 83 9.32 -13.93 -20.05
C GLU A 83 9.19 -13.07 -18.81
N ILE A 84 8.10 -12.31 -18.69
CA ILE A 84 7.79 -11.47 -17.52
C ILE A 84 7.54 -12.33 -16.27
N GLU A 85 6.73 -13.38 -16.40
CA GLU A 85 6.45 -14.33 -15.32
C GLU A 85 7.73 -15.06 -14.86
N GLU A 86 8.57 -15.49 -15.80
CA GLU A 86 9.86 -16.12 -15.48
C GLU A 86 10.79 -15.16 -14.72
N PHE A 87 10.86 -13.90 -15.15
CA PHE A 87 11.66 -12.89 -14.47
C PHE A 87 11.23 -12.71 -13.02
N PHE A 88 9.93 -12.52 -12.76
CA PHE A 88 9.42 -12.35 -11.40
C PHE A 88 9.53 -13.62 -10.57
N THR A 89 9.30 -14.78 -11.15
CA THR A 89 9.47 -16.08 -10.46
C THR A 89 10.91 -16.26 -10.02
N ARG A 90 11.87 -16.04 -10.90
CA ARG A 90 13.31 -16.12 -10.59
C ARG A 90 13.71 -15.10 -9.53
N ARG A 91 13.18 -13.87 -9.60
CA ARG A 91 13.42 -12.83 -8.60
C ARG A 91 12.89 -13.26 -7.23
N ASN A 92 11.66 -13.76 -7.17
CA ASN A 92 10.98 -14.10 -5.92
C ASN A 92 11.49 -15.41 -5.27
N SER A 93 12.11 -16.31 -6.03
CA SER A 93 12.65 -17.59 -5.53
C SER A 93 14.01 -17.49 -4.87
N ARG A 94 14.67 -16.30 -4.91
CA ARG A 94 16.00 -16.12 -4.32
C ARG A 94 15.98 -16.30 -2.80
N PRO A 95 17.05 -16.84 -2.21
CA PRO A 95 17.24 -16.87 -0.76
C PRO A 95 17.20 -15.47 -0.15
N LEU A 96 16.81 -15.38 1.13
CA LEU A 96 16.64 -14.09 1.81
C LEU A 96 17.94 -13.29 1.91
N ASP A 97 19.06 -13.95 2.16
CA ASP A 97 20.38 -13.33 2.22
C ASP A 97 20.78 -12.68 0.90
N GLU A 98 20.44 -13.29 -0.23
CA GLU A 98 20.62 -12.68 -1.55
C GLU A 98 19.71 -11.47 -1.77
N TRP A 99 18.52 -11.47 -1.18
CA TRP A 99 17.61 -10.33 -1.24
C TRP A 99 18.13 -9.11 -0.49
N VAL A 100 18.75 -9.33 0.65
CA VAL A 100 19.20 -8.24 1.55
C VAL A 100 20.58 -7.72 1.15
N SER A 101 21.46 -8.58 0.61
CA SER A 101 22.86 -8.26 0.34
C SER A 101 23.16 -7.79 -1.08
N ASN A 102 22.17 -7.80 -1.98
CA ASN A 102 22.37 -7.38 -3.37
C ASN A 102 21.71 -6.03 -3.67
N TYR A 103 21.89 -5.56 -4.90
CA TYR A 103 21.33 -4.31 -5.42
C TYR A 103 19.80 -4.15 -5.13
N HIS A 104 19.03 -5.22 -5.20
CA HIS A 104 17.59 -5.14 -4.90
C HIS A 104 17.33 -4.84 -3.43
N GLY A 105 18.09 -5.42 -2.51
CA GLY A 105 17.98 -5.14 -1.09
C GLY A 105 18.24 -3.68 -0.78
N GLU A 106 19.31 -3.11 -1.32
CA GLU A 106 19.62 -1.68 -1.16
C GLU A 106 18.52 -0.79 -1.74
N TYR A 107 17.98 -1.16 -2.89
CA TYR A 107 16.92 -0.39 -3.54
C TYR A 107 15.63 -0.41 -2.71
N ILE A 108 15.23 -1.57 -2.19
CA ILE A 108 14.05 -1.70 -1.33
C ILE A 108 14.24 -0.94 -0.01
N ILE A 109 15.45 -0.94 0.56
CA ILE A 109 15.76 -0.17 1.76
C ILE A 109 15.61 1.34 1.48
N LYS A 110 16.16 1.84 0.38
CA LYS A 110 16.00 3.24 -0.03
C LYS A 110 14.54 3.61 -0.27
N TYR A 111 13.80 2.73 -0.91
CA TYR A 111 12.36 2.90 -1.14
C TYR A 111 11.59 2.97 0.18
N ARG A 112 11.85 2.04 1.11
CA ARG A 112 11.29 2.06 2.47
C ARG A 112 11.59 3.39 3.16
N ASP A 113 12.85 3.80 3.18
CA ASP A 113 13.28 4.99 3.91
C ASP A 113 12.61 6.25 3.32
N HIS A 114 12.48 6.33 2.00
CA HIS A 114 11.75 7.41 1.34
C HIS A 114 10.28 7.46 1.77
N ILE A 115 9.58 6.32 1.80
CA ILE A 115 8.19 6.25 2.25
C ILE A 115 8.08 6.64 3.72
N VAL A 116 8.93 6.06 4.59
CA VAL A 116 8.87 6.30 6.03
C VAL A 116 9.11 7.78 6.36
N GLN A 117 10.11 8.41 5.76
CA GLN A 117 10.40 9.84 5.98
C GLN A 117 9.20 10.73 5.62
N ASN A 118 8.58 10.49 4.46
CA ASN A 118 7.42 11.27 4.04
C ASN A 118 6.19 10.96 4.93
N LEU A 119 5.96 9.68 5.25
CA LEU A 119 4.89 9.27 6.15
C LEU A 119 5.01 9.96 7.52
N GLU A 120 6.20 9.91 8.15
CA GLU A 120 6.44 10.55 9.44
C GLU A 120 6.20 12.06 9.39
N LYS A 121 6.59 12.73 8.30
CA LYS A 121 6.28 14.14 8.08
C LYS A 121 4.77 14.41 8.02
N GLU A 122 4.04 13.60 7.24
CA GLU A 122 2.58 13.74 7.11
C GLU A 122 1.85 13.41 8.42
N LEU A 123 2.29 12.38 9.15
CA LEU A 123 1.73 12.03 10.45
C LEU A 123 2.00 13.15 11.48
N SER A 124 3.23 13.66 11.54
CA SER A 124 3.62 14.73 12.46
C SER A 124 2.81 16.01 12.23
N SER A 125 2.57 16.40 10.98
CA SER A 125 1.72 17.56 10.64
C SER A 125 0.27 17.41 11.14
N ARG A 126 -0.14 16.18 11.48
CA ARG A 126 -1.46 15.81 12.02
C ARG A 126 -1.43 15.48 13.51
N GLY A 127 -0.34 15.80 14.20
CA GLY A 127 -0.18 15.55 15.63
C GLY A 127 0.04 14.07 15.99
N ILE A 128 0.47 13.23 15.04
CA ILE A 128 0.80 11.83 15.27
C ILE A 128 2.31 11.66 15.20
N ASN A 129 2.94 11.35 16.33
CA ASN A 129 4.39 11.26 16.44
C ASN A 129 4.81 9.95 17.11
N VAL A 130 5.96 9.40 16.72
CA VAL A 130 6.57 8.27 17.42
C VAL A 130 7.28 8.79 18.67
N VAL A 131 6.92 8.26 19.84
CA VAL A 131 7.45 8.69 21.15
C VAL A 131 8.34 7.67 21.84
N ASP A 132 8.20 6.39 21.51
CA ASP A 132 9.07 5.32 22.01
C ASP A 132 9.29 4.24 20.93
N LYS A 133 10.50 3.65 20.92
CA LYS A 133 10.91 2.57 20.01
C LYS A 133 11.75 1.50 20.72
N LYS A 134 11.80 1.46 22.06
CA LYS A 134 12.72 0.55 22.77
C LYS A 134 12.31 -0.90 22.68
N ILE A 135 11.03 -1.18 22.88
CA ILE A 135 10.47 -2.54 22.85
C ILE A 135 9.52 -2.65 21.67
N GLU A 136 8.60 -1.70 21.56
CA GLU A 136 7.66 -1.56 20.44
C GLU A 136 7.52 -0.08 20.08
N LYS A 137 7.04 0.18 18.87
CA LYS A 137 6.81 1.54 18.41
C LYS A 137 5.52 2.10 19.01
N VAL A 138 5.67 3.12 19.85
CA VAL A 138 4.58 3.82 20.51
C VAL A 138 4.40 5.20 19.89
N PHE A 139 3.15 5.60 19.69
CA PHE A 139 2.78 6.86 19.08
C PHE A 139 2.10 7.78 20.11
N SER A 140 2.35 9.08 20.04
CA SER A 140 1.45 10.10 20.58
C SER A 140 0.44 10.49 19.52
N ILE A 141 -0.78 10.80 19.95
CA ILE A 141 -1.83 11.35 19.09
C ILE A 141 -2.41 12.55 19.83
N ASP A 142 -2.12 13.77 19.34
CA ASP A 142 -2.46 15.00 20.03
C ASP A 142 -3.97 15.29 20.05
N ASN A 143 -4.69 14.81 19.06
CA ASN A 143 -6.15 14.94 18.99
C ASN A 143 -6.80 13.57 19.14
N SER A 144 -7.72 13.46 20.10
CA SER A 144 -8.54 12.27 20.30
C SER A 144 -9.61 12.06 19.21
N ASP A 145 -9.55 12.83 18.14
CA ASP A 145 -10.46 12.71 17.01
C ASP A 145 -10.30 11.33 16.37
N ASN A 146 -11.43 10.68 16.09
CA ASN A 146 -11.47 9.42 15.37
C ASN A 146 -11.11 9.57 13.89
N ARG A 147 -10.00 10.26 13.61
CA ARG A 147 -9.55 10.55 12.24
C ARG A 147 -9.38 9.27 11.46
N LYS A 148 -10.00 9.24 10.30
CA LYS A 148 -9.91 8.13 9.37
C LYS A 148 -9.27 8.62 8.07
N ILE A 149 -8.18 8.00 7.70
CA ILE A 149 -7.45 8.28 6.46
C ILE A 149 -7.61 7.05 5.56
N LEU A 150 -8.13 7.24 4.37
CA LEU A 150 -8.15 6.21 3.33
C LEU A 150 -6.91 6.39 2.44
N ILE A 151 -6.16 5.32 2.22
CA ILE A 151 -4.96 5.34 1.39
C ILE A 151 -5.16 4.44 0.19
N ILE A 152 -5.06 5.00 -1.03
CA ILE A 152 -5.04 4.27 -2.29
C ILE A 152 -3.60 4.24 -2.81
N SER A 153 -3.00 3.06 -2.80
CA SER A 153 -1.59 2.89 -3.08
C SER A 153 -1.33 1.51 -3.73
N HIS A 154 -0.17 0.94 -3.52
CA HIS A 154 0.35 -0.24 -4.20
C HIS A 154 0.86 -1.28 -3.21
N ALA A 155 1.12 -2.49 -3.71
CA ALA A 155 1.53 -3.64 -2.89
C ALA A 155 2.83 -3.38 -2.11
N GLY A 156 3.85 -2.88 -2.77
CA GLY A 156 5.13 -2.56 -2.12
C GLY A 156 4.99 -1.45 -1.08
N THR A 157 4.28 -0.37 -1.43
CA THR A 157 3.98 0.73 -0.47
C THR A 157 3.21 0.20 0.73
N MET A 158 2.17 -0.62 0.53
CA MET A 158 1.39 -1.21 1.61
C MET A 158 2.28 -2.07 2.53
N SER A 159 3.21 -2.84 1.96
CA SER A 159 4.16 -3.63 2.75
C SER A 159 5.01 -2.75 3.68
N VAL A 160 5.46 -1.58 3.20
CA VAL A 160 6.19 -0.61 4.02
C VAL A 160 5.29 0.01 5.09
N LEU A 161 4.06 0.41 4.74
CA LEU A 161 3.11 0.98 5.72
C LEU A 161 2.76 -0.02 6.83
N LEU A 162 2.51 -1.29 6.47
CA LEU A 162 2.26 -2.35 7.46
C LEU A 162 3.49 -2.59 8.36
N SER A 163 4.68 -2.65 7.77
CA SER A 163 5.94 -2.75 8.53
C SER A 163 6.07 -1.60 9.53
N TYR A 164 5.79 -0.38 9.10
CA TYR A 164 5.90 0.82 9.91
C TYR A 164 4.92 0.84 11.08
N PHE A 165 3.62 0.65 10.82
CA PHE A 165 2.58 0.78 11.83
C PHE A 165 2.48 -0.41 12.78
N LEU A 166 2.81 -1.62 12.31
CA LEU A 166 2.74 -2.84 13.13
C LEU A 166 4.06 -3.21 13.78
N ASP A 167 5.11 -2.42 13.53
CA ASP A 167 6.47 -2.66 14.04
C ASP A 167 7.00 -4.07 13.67
N ILE A 168 6.67 -4.51 12.46
CA ILE A 168 7.09 -5.81 11.91
C ILE A 168 8.23 -5.57 10.93
N PRO A 169 9.33 -6.34 10.97
CA PRO A 169 10.40 -6.22 10.00
C PRO A 169 9.89 -6.33 8.57
N LEU A 170 10.33 -5.42 7.69
CA LEU A 170 9.92 -5.43 6.28
C LEU A 170 10.27 -6.77 5.63
N PHE A 171 11.48 -7.29 5.89
CA PHE A 171 11.94 -8.58 5.42
C PHE A 171 12.07 -9.59 6.54
N PRO A 172 11.65 -10.82 6.30
CA PRO A 172 10.89 -11.34 5.15
C PRO A 172 9.38 -11.16 5.29
N TRP A 173 8.92 -10.44 6.32
CA TRP A 173 7.54 -10.48 6.78
C TRP A 173 6.57 -9.76 5.85
N THR A 174 6.51 -8.45 5.90
CA THR A 174 5.49 -7.71 5.16
C THR A 174 5.72 -7.73 3.66
N TRP A 175 6.97 -7.80 3.21
CA TRP A 175 7.31 -7.81 1.80
C TRP A 175 7.00 -9.12 1.07
N ARG A 176 7.22 -10.26 1.72
CA ARG A 176 7.09 -11.57 1.06
C ARG A 176 5.91 -12.40 1.51
N ARG A 177 5.29 -12.06 2.64
CA ARG A 177 4.25 -12.89 3.27
C ARG A 177 2.87 -12.26 3.29
N PHE A 178 2.78 -10.96 3.05
CA PHE A 178 1.53 -10.25 2.94
C PHE A 178 1.27 -9.95 1.46
N LEU A 179 0.53 -10.82 0.79
CA LEU A 179 0.19 -10.67 -0.62
C LEU A 179 -1.17 -9.96 -0.74
N PRO A 180 -1.20 -8.68 -1.16
CA PRO A 180 -2.46 -7.97 -1.30
C PRO A 180 -3.19 -8.36 -2.58
N VAL A 181 -4.51 -8.45 -2.48
CA VAL A 181 -5.41 -8.53 -3.62
C VAL A 181 -5.75 -7.11 -4.09
N HIS A 182 -5.89 -6.91 -5.39
CA HIS A 182 -6.25 -5.61 -5.95
C HIS A 182 -7.56 -5.08 -5.35
N CYS A 183 -7.56 -3.83 -4.96
CA CYS A 183 -8.67 -3.11 -4.33
C CYS A 183 -9.24 -3.76 -3.06
N ALA A 184 -8.57 -4.76 -2.46
CA ALA A 184 -8.97 -5.30 -1.16
C ALA A 184 -8.72 -4.30 -0.03
N HIS A 185 -9.50 -4.43 1.04
CA HIS A 185 -9.38 -3.52 2.17
C HIS A 185 -8.46 -4.08 3.25
N THR A 186 -7.45 -3.32 3.61
CA THR A 186 -6.63 -3.54 4.80
C THR A 186 -6.84 -2.38 5.77
N SER A 187 -7.17 -2.66 7.02
CA SER A 187 -7.46 -1.62 7.99
C SER A 187 -6.68 -1.79 9.28
N LEU A 188 -6.10 -0.67 9.73
CA LEU A 188 -5.43 -0.52 11.01
C LEU A 188 -6.25 0.40 11.91
N ARG A 189 -6.15 0.19 13.20
CA ARG A 189 -6.77 1.05 14.20
C ARG A 189 -5.78 1.33 15.32
N SER A 190 -5.67 2.58 15.72
CA SER A 190 -4.95 2.97 16.93
C SER A 190 -5.66 2.40 18.17
N ALA A 191 -4.87 1.96 19.13
CA ALA A 191 -5.34 1.47 20.42
C ALA A 191 -4.51 2.10 21.52
N LYS A 192 -5.16 2.65 22.54
CA LYS A 192 -4.49 3.27 23.68
C LYS A 192 -3.81 2.20 24.53
N ILE A 193 -2.58 2.47 24.91
CA ILE A 193 -1.79 1.70 25.87
C ILE A 193 -1.19 2.66 26.91
N GLU A 194 -0.49 2.14 27.91
CA GLU A 194 0.33 2.96 28.78
C GLU A 194 1.44 3.67 27.98
N GLY A 195 1.57 4.95 28.12
CA GLY A 195 2.57 5.76 27.40
C GLY A 195 2.16 6.25 26.00
N GLY A 196 1.00 5.84 25.45
CA GLY A 196 0.54 6.34 24.15
C GLY A 196 -0.40 5.42 23.40
N TYR A 197 -0.11 5.19 22.13
CA TYR A 197 -0.92 4.39 21.21
C TYR A 197 -0.06 3.43 20.41
N ILE A 198 -0.62 2.27 20.09
CA ILE A 198 -0.09 1.35 19.07
C ILE A 198 -1.13 1.17 17.98
N TYR A 199 -0.71 0.72 16.79
CA TYR A 199 -1.65 0.33 15.74
C TYR A 199 -1.88 -1.17 15.75
N ARG A 200 -3.12 -1.57 15.55
CA ARG A 200 -3.57 -2.98 15.47
C ARG A 200 -4.24 -3.23 14.12
N MET A 201 -3.90 -4.33 13.50
CA MET A 201 -4.59 -4.77 12.29
C MET A 201 -5.99 -5.26 12.65
N LYS A 202 -7.00 -4.71 12.01
CA LYS A 202 -8.40 -5.12 12.17
C LYS A 202 -8.84 -6.03 11.05
N LYS A 203 -8.37 -5.77 9.82
CA LYS A 203 -8.62 -6.57 8.63
C LYS A 203 -7.37 -6.55 7.77
N PHE A 204 -7.11 -7.67 7.13
CA PHE A 204 -6.12 -7.78 6.08
C PHE A 204 -6.77 -8.39 4.85
N ASN A 205 -6.64 -7.71 3.71
CA ASN A 205 -7.04 -8.25 2.42
C ASN A 205 -8.54 -8.64 2.36
N ASP A 206 -9.41 -7.84 2.99
CA ASP A 206 -10.84 -8.09 2.98
C ASP A 206 -11.41 -7.87 1.57
N THR A 207 -11.92 -8.95 1.00
CA THR A 207 -12.56 -9.01 -0.32
C THR A 207 -14.01 -9.49 -0.24
N SER A 208 -14.59 -9.52 0.96
CA SER A 208 -15.94 -10.06 1.22
C SER A 208 -17.06 -9.32 0.45
N PHE A 209 -16.75 -8.16 -0.09
CA PHE A 209 -17.66 -7.35 -0.90
C PHE A 209 -17.66 -7.73 -2.39
N TYR A 210 -16.71 -8.50 -2.85
CA TYR A 210 -16.74 -8.98 -4.22
C TYR A 210 -17.82 -10.04 -4.41
N SER A 211 -18.76 -9.77 -5.30
CA SER A 211 -19.88 -10.66 -5.57
C SER A 211 -19.50 -11.92 -6.33
N LYS A 212 -18.33 -11.91 -6.98
CA LYS A 212 -17.79 -13.01 -7.79
C LYS A 212 -16.33 -13.24 -7.46
N GLY A 213 -15.96 -14.52 -7.24
CA GLY A 213 -14.56 -14.90 -7.03
C GLY A 213 -13.61 -14.57 -8.18
N GLU A 214 -14.15 -14.38 -9.39
CA GLU A 214 -13.42 -13.97 -10.61
C GLU A 214 -12.80 -12.58 -10.53
N LEU A 215 -13.24 -11.75 -9.57
CA LEU A 215 -12.67 -10.42 -9.33
C LEU A 215 -11.39 -10.45 -8.49
N LEU A 216 -10.97 -11.61 -8.01
CA LEU A 216 -9.75 -11.72 -7.22
C LEU A 216 -8.53 -11.79 -8.15
N THR A 217 -7.71 -10.75 -8.12
CA THR A 217 -6.42 -10.68 -8.83
C THR A 217 -5.31 -10.19 -7.91
N TYR A 218 -4.09 -10.64 -8.16
CA TYR A 218 -2.92 -10.37 -7.33
C TYR A 218 -1.89 -9.54 -8.08
#